data_f1af02c34e8e8fe377ebce25551dc872
#
_entry.id   f1af02c34e8e8fe377ebce25551dc872
#
_cell.length_a   1.000
_cell.length_b   1.000
_cell.length_c   1.000
_cell.angle_alpha   90.00
_cell.angle_beta   90.00
_cell.angle_gamma   90.00
#
_symmetry.space_group_name_H-M   'P 1'
#
loop_
_entity.id
_entity.type
_entity.pdbx_description
1 polymer ?
#
loop_
_entity_poly.entity_id
_entity_poly.type
_entity_poly.pdbx_seq_one_letter_code
_entity_poly.pdbx_strand_id
1 'polypeptide(L)'
;MRDFYKDFGFDDAISEHRESMSYVAQITDGIRLLALNCDGDCKGFKGLWDDQMQWALSEIQKAHEAGDYIFAMTHYPLLPFAPIMHLIGDAKLTDWEKRANEFADAGLDLIFTGHMHAQAVTDYTTEKGNTITDVQTGCFVGCPCAYRKVTFEGDTVHIHSYTIDDFDYDKQGKTAEEYFQWRFDRMIQLKMDEILPKPAKKILDGFTLKKLGRLLCFQVDKSIESRLAKDVGIELVRNIFIGNEPYVQGTPMYAAMAKLLKRLHPITHIVEKKMRAKSPVLSDIDSFVLSMIGDEKQRDYDTVLKINRK
;
A
#
# COMPACT_ATOMS: atom_id res chain seq x y z
N MET A 1 -7.49 -19.88 21.70
CA MET A 1 -6.98 -18.63 21.07
C MET A 1 -7.91 -17.47 21.39
N ARG A 2 -9.24 -17.57 21.15
CA ARG A 2 -10.21 -16.52 21.48
C ARG A 2 -10.09 -16.03 22.93
N ASP A 3 -10.07 -16.93 23.92
CA ASP A 3 -9.95 -16.55 25.33
C ASP A 3 -8.64 -15.86 25.70
N PHE A 4 -7.58 -16.13 24.94
CA PHE A 4 -6.28 -15.44 25.09
C PHE A 4 -6.31 -14.02 24.55
N TYR A 5 -7.05 -13.79 23.46
CA TYR A 5 -7.18 -12.48 22.82
C TYR A 5 -8.50 -11.76 23.14
N LYS A 6 -9.23 -12.20 24.17
CA LYS A 6 -10.55 -11.64 24.51
C LYS A 6 -10.54 -10.11 24.67
N ASP A 7 -9.53 -9.59 25.36
CA ASP A 7 -9.38 -8.15 25.62
C ASP A 7 -8.99 -7.32 24.38
N PHE A 8 -8.79 -7.99 23.22
CA PHE A 8 -8.49 -7.34 21.94
C PHE A 8 -9.71 -7.21 21.02
N GLY A 9 -10.89 -6.98 21.60
CA GLY A 9 -12.13 -6.69 20.91
C GLY A 9 -13.16 -7.80 20.91
N PHE A 10 -12.80 -9.04 21.29
CA PHE A 10 -13.78 -10.13 21.35
C PHE A 10 -14.79 -9.98 22.49
N ASP A 11 -14.42 -9.34 23.61
CA ASP A 11 -15.34 -9.10 24.73
C ASP A 11 -16.37 -8.00 24.39
N ASP A 12 -16.05 -7.11 23.43
CA ASP A 12 -16.94 -6.06 22.94
C ASP A 12 -17.70 -6.47 21.66
N ALA A 13 -17.53 -7.73 21.22
CA ALA A 13 -18.15 -8.21 19.99
C ALA A 13 -19.67 -8.35 20.15
N ILE A 14 -20.42 -7.69 19.27
CA ILE A 14 -21.88 -7.80 19.17
C ILE A 14 -22.31 -8.91 18.20
N SER A 15 -21.42 -9.36 17.32
CA SER A 15 -21.58 -10.49 16.39
C SER A 15 -20.23 -11.12 16.10
N GLU A 16 -20.17 -12.45 15.91
CA GLU A 16 -18.95 -13.20 15.65
C GLU A 16 -19.14 -14.24 14.56
N HIS A 17 -18.15 -14.35 13.67
CA HIS A 17 -17.93 -15.52 12.84
C HIS A 17 -16.84 -16.39 13.50
N ARG A 18 -17.24 -17.35 14.31
CA ARG A 18 -16.34 -18.06 15.23
C ARG A 18 -15.24 -18.85 14.55
N GLU A 19 -15.56 -19.46 13.40
CA GLU A 19 -14.62 -20.29 12.65
C GLU A 19 -13.43 -19.47 12.14
N SER A 20 -13.66 -18.26 11.63
CA SER A 20 -12.61 -17.35 11.16
C SER A 20 -12.05 -16.45 12.26
N MET A 21 -12.69 -16.40 13.45
CA MET A 21 -12.37 -15.41 14.49
C MET A 21 -12.57 -13.95 14.02
N SER A 22 -13.51 -13.71 13.12
CA SER A 22 -13.94 -12.37 12.74
C SER A 22 -15.09 -11.90 13.62
N TYR A 23 -15.21 -10.59 13.83
CA TYR A 23 -16.25 -10.05 14.71
C TYR A 23 -16.70 -8.65 14.27
N VAL A 24 -17.86 -8.24 14.77
CA VAL A 24 -18.32 -6.85 14.73
C VAL A 24 -18.35 -6.29 16.13
N ALA A 25 -17.81 -5.10 16.32
CA ALA A 25 -17.87 -4.36 17.57
C ALA A 25 -18.55 -3.00 17.37
N GLN A 26 -19.31 -2.55 18.38
CA GLN A 26 -19.83 -1.20 18.46
C GLN A 26 -18.75 -0.30 19.04
N ILE A 27 -18.16 0.57 18.21
CA ILE A 27 -17.06 1.46 18.65
C ILE A 27 -17.61 2.65 19.45
N THR A 28 -18.72 3.20 18.98
CA THR A 28 -19.51 4.25 19.64
C THR A 28 -20.91 4.24 19.04
N ASP A 29 -21.83 5.02 19.60
CA ASP A 29 -23.19 5.16 19.06
C ASP A 29 -23.15 5.53 17.57
N GLY A 30 -23.82 4.71 16.75
CA GLY A 30 -23.91 4.90 15.31
C GLY A 30 -22.68 4.52 14.51
N ILE A 31 -21.65 3.88 15.11
CA ILE A 31 -20.43 3.45 14.41
C ILE A 31 -20.01 2.05 14.80
N ARG A 32 -19.88 1.15 13.81
CA ARG A 32 -19.43 -0.23 13.95
C ARG A 32 -18.11 -0.49 13.24
N LEU A 33 -17.32 -1.39 13.83
CA LEU A 33 -16.13 -1.97 13.23
C LEU A 33 -16.41 -3.42 12.84
N LEU A 34 -16.15 -3.76 11.57
CA LEU A 34 -16.10 -5.13 11.07
C LEU A 34 -14.63 -5.59 11.03
N ALA A 35 -14.21 -6.35 12.03
CA ALA A 35 -12.85 -6.90 12.11
C ALA A 35 -12.79 -8.26 11.41
N LEU A 36 -12.01 -8.36 10.34
CA LEU A 36 -11.91 -9.54 9.48
C LEU A 36 -10.56 -10.23 9.63
N ASN A 37 -10.58 -11.50 10.02
CA ASN A 37 -9.39 -12.35 9.96
C ASN A 37 -9.25 -12.95 8.56
N CYS A 38 -8.19 -12.59 7.85
CA CYS A 38 -7.89 -13.05 6.50
C CYS A 38 -6.79 -14.13 6.43
N ASP A 39 -6.36 -14.66 7.56
CA ASP A 39 -5.30 -15.69 7.69
C ASP A 39 -5.85 -16.95 8.38
N GLY A 40 -7.07 -17.31 8.03
CA GLY A 40 -7.89 -18.25 8.77
C GLY A 40 -7.46 -19.70 8.77
N ASP A 41 -6.72 -20.19 7.76
CA ASP A 41 -6.42 -21.63 7.65
C ASP A 41 -4.98 -22.01 8.06
N CYS A 42 -4.13 -21.04 8.37
CA CYS A 42 -2.70 -21.23 8.70
C CYS A 42 -1.91 -22.06 7.64
N LYS A 43 -2.49 -22.28 6.45
CA LYS A 43 -1.94 -23.07 5.36
C LYS A 43 -1.47 -22.24 4.17
N GLY A 44 -1.47 -20.91 4.33
CA GLY A 44 -1.05 -19.98 3.30
C GLY A 44 -2.17 -19.40 2.45
N PHE A 45 -3.43 -19.69 2.75
CA PHE A 45 -4.56 -18.98 2.14
C PHE A 45 -4.69 -17.58 2.74
N LYS A 46 -4.55 -16.57 1.91
CA LYS A 46 -4.63 -15.15 2.25
C LYS A 46 -5.93 -14.58 1.70
N GLY A 47 -7.03 -14.83 2.40
CA GLY A 47 -8.33 -14.44 1.88
C GLY A 47 -9.46 -14.59 2.91
N LEU A 48 -10.65 -14.33 2.45
CA LEU A 48 -11.89 -14.48 3.21
C LEU A 48 -12.65 -15.69 2.68
N TRP A 49 -13.06 -16.59 3.58
CA TRP A 49 -13.89 -17.74 3.21
C TRP A 49 -15.26 -17.29 2.72
N ASP A 50 -15.91 -18.09 1.92
CA ASP A 50 -17.20 -17.70 1.33
C ASP A 50 -18.31 -17.57 2.39
N ASP A 51 -18.34 -18.41 3.41
CA ASP A 51 -19.27 -18.31 4.54
C ASP A 51 -18.96 -17.10 5.45
N GLN A 52 -17.68 -16.81 5.69
CA GLN A 52 -17.23 -15.60 6.37
C GLN A 52 -17.67 -14.34 5.58
N MET A 53 -17.55 -14.35 4.27
CA MET A 53 -18.01 -13.25 3.41
C MET A 53 -19.53 -13.06 3.49
N GLN A 54 -20.31 -14.15 3.40
CA GLN A 54 -21.75 -14.07 3.56
C GLN A 54 -22.15 -13.49 4.92
N TRP A 55 -21.49 -13.92 5.99
CA TRP A 55 -21.69 -13.35 7.31
C TRP A 55 -21.33 -11.85 7.32
N ALA A 56 -20.15 -11.45 6.81
CA ALA A 56 -19.73 -10.06 6.76
C ALA A 56 -20.73 -9.17 6.00
N LEU A 57 -21.22 -9.62 4.84
CA LEU A 57 -22.22 -8.89 4.06
C LEU A 57 -23.54 -8.76 4.84
N SER A 58 -23.94 -9.78 5.59
CA SER A 58 -25.15 -9.70 6.43
C SER A 58 -24.97 -8.70 7.59
N GLU A 59 -23.77 -8.59 8.16
CA GLU A 59 -23.48 -7.63 9.23
C GLU A 59 -23.45 -6.18 8.71
N ILE A 60 -22.95 -5.95 7.48
CA ILE A 60 -23.04 -4.65 6.81
C ILE A 60 -24.50 -4.25 6.63
N GLN A 61 -25.34 -5.16 6.13
CA GLN A 61 -26.76 -4.90 5.97
C GLN A 61 -27.45 -4.57 7.32
N LYS A 62 -27.19 -5.35 8.38
CA LYS A 62 -27.74 -5.09 9.73
C LYS A 62 -27.29 -3.74 10.30
N ALA A 63 -26.06 -3.31 10.01
CA ALA A 63 -25.60 -1.98 10.43
C ALA A 63 -26.40 -0.88 9.73
N HIS A 64 -26.61 -0.98 8.43
CA HIS A 64 -27.41 -0.02 7.67
C HIS A 64 -28.88 -0.01 8.11
N GLU A 65 -29.48 -1.17 8.37
CA GLU A 65 -30.86 -1.27 8.87
C GLU A 65 -31.01 -0.62 10.27
N ALA A 66 -29.94 -0.64 11.09
CA ALA A 66 -29.88 0.05 12.36
C ALA A 66 -29.58 1.57 12.26
N GLY A 67 -29.24 2.07 11.06
CA GLY A 67 -28.77 3.43 10.87
C GLY A 67 -27.32 3.67 11.31
N ASP A 68 -26.56 2.60 11.54
CA ASP A 68 -25.15 2.69 11.92
C ASP A 68 -24.23 2.71 10.70
N TYR A 69 -23.19 3.53 10.77
CA TYR A 69 -22.06 3.45 9.86
C TYR A 69 -21.17 2.27 10.22
N ILE A 70 -20.73 1.51 9.21
CA ILE A 70 -19.81 0.39 9.42
C ILE A 70 -18.60 0.54 8.51
N PHE A 71 -17.41 0.37 9.10
CA PHE A 71 -16.15 0.28 8.38
C PHE A 71 -15.44 -1.02 8.74
N ALA A 72 -14.51 -1.46 7.89
CA ALA A 72 -13.80 -2.71 8.12
C ALA A 72 -12.33 -2.51 8.46
N MET A 73 -11.72 -3.54 9.05
CA MET A 73 -10.28 -3.71 9.12
C MET A 73 -9.88 -5.16 8.86
N THR A 74 -8.72 -5.34 8.20
CA THR A 74 -8.09 -6.64 7.99
C THR A 74 -6.57 -6.48 7.87
N HIS A 75 -5.80 -7.58 7.99
CA HIS A 75 -4.34 -7.50 7.91
C HIS A 75 -3.84 -7.28 6.48
N TYR A 76 -4.28 -8.13 5.53
CA TYR A 76 -3.85 -8.01 4.13
C TYR A 76 -4.60 -6.90 3.40
N PRO A 77 -3.92 -6.12 2.55
CA PRO A 77 -4.58 -5.13 1.69
C PRO A 77 -5.72 -5.75 0.87
N LEU A 78 -6.85 -5.08 0.87
CA LEU A 78 -7.94 -5.40 -0.04
C LEU A 78 -7.58 -4.94 -1.45
N LEU A 79 -7.04 -3.73 -1.59
CA LEU A 79 -6.72 -3.12 -2.88
C LEU A 79 -5.20 -3.10 -3.13
N PRO A 80 -4.76 -3.30 -4.38
CA PRO A 80 -3.36 -3.07 -4.73
C PRO A 80 -3.07 -1.57 -4.79
N PHE A 81 -2.29 -1.03 -3.85
CA PHE A 81 -1.89 0.38 -3.83
C PHE A 81 -0.80 0.71 -4.86
N ALA A 82 -0.03 -0.26 -5.29
CA ALA A 82 0.99 -0.10 -6.32
C ALA A 82 0.99 -1.29 -7.29
N PRO A 83 1.27 -1.09 -8.59
CA PRO A 83 1.26 -2.14 -9.60
C PRO A 83 2.17 -3.33 -9.27
N ILE A 84 3.27 -3.11 -8.52
CA ILE A 84 4.19 -4.18 -8.09
C ILE A 84 3.51 -5.26 -7.25
N MET A 85 2.42 -4.94 -6.56
CA MET A 85 1.66 -5.91 -5.74
C MET A 85 1.03 -7.04 -6.59
N HIS A 86 0.88 -6.84 -7.89
CA HIS A 86 0.44 -7.91 -8.78
C HIS A 86 1.53 -8.96 -9.05
N LEU A 87 2.80 -8.65 -8.73
CA LEU A 87 3.95 -9.54 -8.89
C LEU A 87 4.31 -10.31 -7.61
N ILE A 88 3.85 -9.83 -6.46
CA ILE A 88 4.13 -10.42 -5.15
C ILE A 88 2.94 -11.29 -4.77
N GLY A 89 3.17 -12.60 -4.60
CA GLY A 89 2.10 -13.59 -4.44
C GLY A 89 1.19 -13.40 -3.22
N ASP A 90 1.72 -12.78 -2.16
CA ASP A 90 1.02 -12.55 -0.89
C ASP A 90 0.98 -11.07 -0.47
N ALA A 91 0.96 -10.16 -1.45
CA ALA A 91 0.90 -8.73 -1.17
C ALA A 91 -0.51 -8.21 -0.82
N LYS A 92 -1.56 -8.95 -1.17
CA LYS A 92 -2.96 -8.56 -0.99
C LYS A 92 -3.86 -9.77 -0.85
N LEU A 93 -5.13 -9.56 -0.52
CA LEU A 93 -6.12 -10.62 -0.44
C LEU A 93 -6.22 -11.42 -1.76
N THR A 94 -6.34 -12.73 -1.64
CA THR A 94 -6.76 -13.59 -2.75
C THR A 94 -8.15 -13.16 -3.22
N ASP A 95 -8.39 -13.17 -4.53
CA ASP A 95 -9.64 -12.71 -5.15
C ASP A 95 -10.06 -11.28 -4.76
N TRP A 96 -9.08 -10.41 -4.51
CA TRP A 96 -9.27 -9.05 -4.04
C TRP A 96 -10.33 -8.26 -4.81
N GLU A 97 -10.34 -8.36 -6.14
CA GLU A 97 -11.29 -7.64 -7.01
C GLU A 97 -12.73 -8.10 -6.77
N LYS A 98 -12.94 -9.41 -6.64
CA LYS A 98 -14.25 -9.99 -6.28
C LYS A 98 -14.69 -9.45 -4.91
N ARG A 99 -13.82 -9.48 -3.90
CA ARG A 99 -14.12 -9.03 -2.54
C ARG A 99 -14.36 -7.52 -2.46
N ALA A 100 -13.60 -6.73 -3.22
CA ALA A 100 -13.81 -5.27 -3.32
C ALA A 100 -15.18 -4.95 -3.93
N ASN A 101 -15.59 -5.65 -5.00
CA ASN A 101 -16.92 -5.51 -5.58
C ASN A 101 -18.02 -5.88 -4.57
N GLU A 102 -17.90 -7.03 -3.90
CA GLU A 102 -18.88 -7.50 -2.92
C GLU A 102 -19.06 -6.51 -1.77
N PHE A 103 -17.96 -5.99 -1.19
CA PHE A 103 -18.00 -5.00 -0.10
C PHE A 103 -18.56 -3.65 -0.54
N ALA A 104 -18.03 -3.08 -1.62
CA ALA A 104 -18.50 -1.78 -2.10
C ALA A 104 -19.98 -1.81 -2.50
N ASP A 105 -20.42 -2.88 -3.16
CA ASP A 105 -21.81 -3.04 -3.57
C ASP A 105 -22.77 -3.30 -2.38
N ALA A 106 -22.25 -3.82 -1.27
CA ALA A 106 -22.99 -3.91 -0.01
C ALA A 106 -23.04 -2.59 0.78
N GLY A 107 -22.28 -1.57 0.35
CA GLY A 107 -22.22 -0.25 0.96
C GLY A 107 -21.12 -0.08 2.00
N LEU A 108 -20.12 -0.95 2.04
CA LEU A 108 -18.89 -0.73 2.79
C LEU A 108 -17.97 0.18 1.95
N ASP A 109 -17.68 1.38 2.44
CA ASP A 109 -16.90 2.39 1.70
C ASP A 109 -15.49 2.62 2.26
N LEU A 110 -15.17 2.06 3.44
CA LEU A 110 -13.87 2.24 4.11
C LEU A 110 -13.36 0.94 4.73
N ILE A 111 -12.11 0.60 4.43
CA ILE A 111 -11.38 -0.50 5.07
C ILE A 111 -9.96 -0.06 5.43
N PHE A 112 -9.50 -0.43 6.63
CA PHE A 112 -8.13 -0.24 7.09
C PHE A 112 -7.34 -1.53 6.93
N THR A 113 -6.11 -1.42 6.39
CA THR A 113 -5.26 -2.57 6.14
C THR A 113 -3.80 -2.31 6.53
N GLY A 114 -2.96 -3.35 6.43
CA GLY A 114 -1.54 -3.29 6.80
C GLY A 114 -0.68 -4.19 5.91
N HIS A 115 0.07 -5.13 6.48
CA HIS A 115 0.88 -6.17 5.85
C HIS A 115 2.09 -5.66 5.05
N MET A 116 1.88 -4.80 4.06
CA MET A 116 2.96 -4.31 3.18
C MET A 116 3.84 -3.24 3.82
N HIS A 117 3.48 -2.79 5.03
CA HIS A 117 4.19 -1.75 5.76
C HIS A 117 4.34 -0.44 4.97
N ALA A 118 3.37 -0.12 4.13
CA ALA A 118 3.34 1.07 3.29
C ALA A 118 2.23 2.03 3.72
N GLN A 119 2.44 3.33 3.51
CA GLN A 119 1.42 4.36 3.66
C GLN A 119 0.76 4.56 2.30
N ALA A 120 -0.52 4.20 2.20
CA ALA A 120 -1.26 4.38 0.95
C ALA A 120 -2.76 4.56 1.22
N VAL A 121 -3.43 5.31 0.34
CA VAL A 121 -4.88 5.46 0.31
C VAL A 121 -5.35 5.20 -1.12
N THR A 122 -6.03 4.09 -1.34
CA THR A 122 -6.41 3.60 -2.66
C THR A 122 -7.92 3.49 -2.79
N ASP A 123 -8.49 3.98 -3.89
CA ASP A 123 -9.91 3.83 -4.21
C ASP A 123 -10.12 2.74 -5.26
N TYR A 124 -11.23 2.05 -5.13
CA TYR A 124 -11.77 1.16 -6.15
C TYR A 124 -13.26 1.46 -6.35
N THR A 125 -13.67 1.67 -7.60
CA THR A 125 -15.07 1.92 -7.95
C THR A 125 -15.60 0.76 -8.79
N THR A 126 -16.71 0.17 -8.36
CA THR A 126 -17.36 -0.95 -9.05
C THR A 126 -18.05 -0.49 -10.34
N GLU A 127 -18.46 -1.42 -11.18
CA GLU A 127 -19.27 -1.13 -12.38
C GLU A 127 -20.61 -0.45 -12.03
N LYS A 128 -21.13 -0.65 -10.81
CA LYS A 128 -22.35 0.01 -10.31
C LYS A 128 -22.12 1.42 -9.80
N GLY A 129 -20.86 1.89 -9.75
CA GLY A 129 -20.48 3.21 -9.28
C GLY A 129 -20.28 3.31 -7.77
N ASN A 130 -20.33 2.20 -7.02
CA ASN A 130 -20.00 2.19 -5.59
C ASN A 130 -18.50 2.20 -5.39
N THR A 131 -18.01 2.97 -4.41
CA THR A 131 -16.57 3.11 -4.16
C THR A 131 -16.22 2.60 -2.77
N ILE A 132 -15.11 1.85 -2.67
CA ILE A 132 -14.46 1.49 -1.42
C ILE A 132 -13.05 2.06 -1.40
N THR A 133 -12.65 2.61 -0.25
CA THR A 133 -11.31 3.14 0.00
C THR A 133 -10.57 2.21 0.95
N ASP A 134 -9.40 1.72 0.51
CA ASP A 134 -8.46 0.96 1.35
C ASP A 134 -7.39 1.93 1.89
N VAL A 135 -7.30 2.02 3.21
CA VAL A 135 -6.35 2.86 3.93
C VAL A 135 -5.29 1.97 4.55
N GLN A 136 -4.22 1.77 3.82
CA GLN A 136 -3.09 0.98 4.28
C GLN A 136 -2.17 1.83 5.15
N THR A 137 -1.78 1.27 6.30
CA THR A 137 -0.90 1.94 7.26
C THR A 137 0.45 1.24 7.32
N GLY A 138 1.53 2.03 7.38
CA GLY A 138 2.89 1.55 7.62
C GLY A 138 3.04 0.87 8.97
N CYS A 139 4.27 0.59 9.36
CA CYS A 139 4.55 -0.08 10.64
C CYS A 139 5.56 0.69 11.48
N PHE A 140 5.56 0.44 12.80
CA PHE A 140 6.48 1.09 13.75
C PHE A 140 7.95 0.69 13.60
N VAL A 141 8.26 -0.36 12.83
CA VAL A 141 9.64 -0.77 12.55
C VAL A 141 10.09 -0.39 11.14
N GLY A 142 9.20 0.20 10.34
CA GLY A 142 9.44 0.66 8.98
C GLY A 142 9.80 2.14 8.87
N CYS A 143 9.89 2.62 7.65
CA CYS A 143 9.98 4.04 7.32
C CYS A 143 8.67 4.43 6.62
N PRO A 144 7.98 5.45 7.12
CA PRO A 144 8.37 6.51 8.05
C PRO A 144 8.04 6.25 9.53
N CYS A 145 7.73 5.03 9.97
CA CYS A 145 7.32 4.73 11.34
C CYS A 145 6.02 5.47 11.72
N ALA A 146 5.00 5.28 10.90
CA ALA A 146 3.76 6.04 11.00
C ALA A 146 2.65 5.30 11.76
N TYR A 147 1.74 6.08 12.35
CA TYR A 147 0.44 5.65 12.83
C TYR A 147 -0.64 6.63 12.39
N ARG A 148 -1.91 6.21 12.41
CA ARG A 148 -3.02 7.05 11.97
C ARG A 148 -3.97 7.36 13.12
N LYS A 149 -4.45 8.62 13.14
CA LYS A 149 -5.60 9.05 13.93
C LYS A 149 -6.79 9.16 13.00
N VAL A 150 -7.87 8.47 13.35
CA VAL A 150 -9.12 8.49 12.60
C VAL A 150 -10.18 9.22 13.44
N THR A 151 -10.81 10.23 12.87
CA THR A 151 -11.85 11.01 13.54
C THR A 151 -13.12 11.01 12.68
N PHE A 152 -14.24 10.58 13.24
CA PHE A 152 -15.54 10.60 12.60
C PHE A 152 -16.28 11.87 12.99
N GLU A 153 -16.66 12.69 12.01
CA GLU A 153 -17.37 13.96 12.22
C GLU A 153 -18.55 14.06 11.25
N GLY A 154 -19.77 13.87 11.76
CA GLY A 154 -20.96 13.88 10.93
C GLY A 154 -20.92 12.82 9.84
N ASP A 155 -20.90 13.26 8.58
CA ASP A 155 -20.82 12.42 7.37
C ASP A 155 -19.40 12.33 6.78
N THR A 156 -18.39 12.71 7.57
CA THR A 156 -16.99 12.68 7.14
C THR A 156 -16.10 11.89 8.09
N VAL A 157 -15.07 11.28 7.52
CA VAL A 157 -13.96 10.65 8.25
C VAL A 157 -12.68 11.40 7.92
N HIS A 158 -12.02 11.93 8.95
CA HIS A 158 -10.71 12.56 8.85
C HIS A 158 -9.65 11.53 9.27
N ILE A 159 -8.71 11.26 8.38
CA ILE A 159 -7.61 10.32 8.60
C ILE A 159 -6.31 11.09 8.50
N HIS A 160 -5.61 11.23 9.63
CA HIS A 160 -4.35 11.94 9.73
C HIS A 160 -3.24 10.99 10.19
N SER A 161 -2.10 11.02 9.49
CA SER A 161 -0.93 10.22 9.84
C SER A 161 0.08 11.03 10.62
N TYR A 162 0.56 10.44 11.69
CA TYR A 162 1.66 10.93 12.52
C TYR A 162 2.84 9.99 12.36
N THR A 163 4.04 10.51 12.51
CA THR A 163 5.27 9.72 12.60
C THR A 163 5.81 9.75 14.03
N ILE A 164 6.49 8.70 14.42
CA ILE A 164 7.23 8.69 15.69
C ILE A 164 8.44 9.62 15.55
N ASP A 165 8.51 10.65 16.37
CA ASP A 165 9.54 11.68 16.36
C ASP A 165 10.72 11.37 17.29
N ASP A 166 10.51 10.53 18.32
CA ASP A 166 11.57 10.03 19.20
C ASP A 166 11.24 8.66 19.82
N PHE A 167 12.26 7.92 20.25
CA PHE A 167 12.14 6.64 20.95
C PHE A 167 13.43 6.32 21.72
N ASP A 168 13.30 5.52 22.78
CA ASP A 168 14.41 5.15 23.66
C ASP A 168 15.22 3.98 23.07
N TYR A 169 16.17 4.33 22.19
CA TYR A 169 17.14 3.40 21.59
C TYR A 169 18.35 4.19 21.05
N ASP A 170 19.49 3.52 20.87
CA ASP A 170 20.66 4.14 20.24
C ASP A 170 20.43 4.40 18.75
N LYS A 171 20.14 5.65 18.42
CA LYS A 171 19.93 6.14 17.06
C LYS A 171 21.23 6.46 16.32
N GLN A 172 22.39 6.19 16.92
CA GLN A 172 23.72 6.47 16.36
C GLN A 172 23.90 7.94 15.93
N GLY A 173 23.43 8.85 16.77
CA GLY A 173 23.52 10.29 16.52
C GLY A 173 22.53 10.83 15.48
N LYS A 174 21.55 10.05 15.05
CA LYS A 174 20.51 10.45 14.09
C LYS A 174 19.23 10.85 14.81
N THR A 175 18.40 11.64 14.14
CA THR A 175 16.97 11.78 14.53
C THR A 175 16.23 10.46 14.35
N ALA A 176 15.02 10.32 14.88
CA ALA A 176 14.20 9.14 14.67
C ALA A 176 13.91 8.92 13.17
N GLU A 177 13.52 9.97 12.46
CA GLU A 177 13.25 9.94 11.02
C GLU A 177 14.48 9.47 10.23
N GLU A 178 15.64 10.11 10.45
CA GLU A 178 16.91 9.75 9.79
C GLU A 178 17.31 8.30 10.09
N TYR A 179 17.06 7.82 11.31
CA TYR A 179 17.39 6.46 11.72
C TYR A 179 16.51 5.43 10.99
N PHE A 180 15.20 5.64 10.93
CA PHE A 180 14.29 4.76 10.20
C PHE A 180 14.56 4.77 8.70
N GLN A 181 14.79 5.95 8.12
CA GLN A 181 15.18 6.08 6.72
C GLN A 181 16.49 5.34 6.42
N TRP A 182 17.52 5.55 7.20
CA TRP A 182 18.82 4.86 7.03
C TRP A 182 18.69 3.35 7.11
N ARG A 183 17.93 2.83 8.08
CA ARG A 183 17.68 1.39 8.20
C ARG A 183 16.95 0.83 6.98
N PHE A 184 15.93 1.54 6.53
CA PHE A 184 15.11 1.13 5.39
C PHE A 184 15.93 1.17 4.09
N ASP A 185 16.67 2.22 3.85
CA ASP A 185 17.57 2.35 2.70
C ASP A 185 18.62 1.23 2.67
N ARG A 186 19.18 0.88 3.83
CA ARG A 186 20.10 -0.24 3.95
C ARG A 186 19.43 -1.58 3.61
N MET A 187 18.20 -1.79 4.04
CA MET A 187 17.43 -3.00 3.68
C MET A 187 17.18 -3.08 2.18
N ILE A 188 16.75 -2.00 1.56
CA ILE A 188 16.57 -1.91 0.10
C ILE A 188 17.89 -2.22 -0.61
N GLN A 189 18.99 -1.60 -0.17
CA GLN A 189 20.30 -1.82 -0.76
C GLN A 189 20.71 -3.31 -0.70
N LEU A 190 20.54 -3.97 0.44
CA LEU A 190 20.86 -5.40 0.59
C LEU A 190 20.02 -6.26 -0.37
N LYS A 191 18.74 -5.93 -0.54
CA LYS A 191 17.85 -6.62 -1.48
C LYS A 191 18.27 -6.36 -2.94
N MET A 192 18.59 -5.12 -3.30
CA MET A 192 19.12 -4.81 -4.62
C MET A 192 20.43 -5.56 -4.89
N ASP A 193 21.32 -5.66 -3.89
CA ASP A 193 22.59 -6.38 -3.99
C ASP A 193 22.39 -7.90 -4.18
N GLU A 194 21.32 -8.46 -3.65
CA GLU A 194 20.95 -9.87 -3.79
C GLU A 194 20.40 -10.18 -5.20
N ILE A 195 19.49 -9.34 -5.71
CA ILE A 195 18.74 -9.64 -6.94
C ILE A 195 19.37 -9.10 -8.22
N LEU A 196 20.20 -8.05 -8.13
CA LEU A 196 20.78 -7.43 -9.32
C LEU A 196 22.00 -8.21 -9.84
N PRO A 197 22.09 -8.45 -11.16
CA PRO A 197 23.30 -9.03 -11.77
C PRO A 197 24.50 -8.08 -11.61
N LYS A 198 25.71 -8.66 -11.44
CA LYS A 198 26.97 -7.92 -11.22
C LYS A 198 27.19 -6.73 -12.17
N PRO A 199 26.91 -6.82 -13.49
CA PRO A 199 27.09 -5.68 -14.39
C PRO A 199 26.14 -4.50 -14.07
N ALA A 200 24.87 -4.79 -13.77
CA ALA A 200 23.88 -3.77 -13.41
C ALA A 200 24.27 -3.07 -12.10
N LYS A 201 24.68 -3.84 -11.09
CA LYS A 201 25.18 -3.32 -9.83
C LYS A 201 26.36 -2.36 -10.04
N LYS A 202 27.37 -2.75 -10.82
CA LYS A 202 28.53 -1.90 -11.13
C LYS A 202 28.13 -0.56 -11.78
N ILE A 203 27.11 -0.57 -12.63
CA ILE A 203 26.59 0.65 -13.25
C ILE A 203 25.89 1.51 -12.20
N LEU A 204 25.02 0.95 -11.40
CA LEU A 204 24.29 1.69 -10.37
C LEU A 204 25.22 2.29 -9.31
N ASP A 205 26.21 1.55 -8.83
CA ASP A 205 27.18 2.01 -7.82
C ASP A 205 28.14 3.10 -8.34
N GLY A 206 28.49 3.09 -9.62
CA GLY A 206 29.53 3.96 -10.19
C GLY A 206 29.03 5.13 -11.03
N PHE A 207 27.75 5.18 -11.37
CA PHE A 207 27.23 6.16 -12.33
C PHE A 207 26.33 7.19 -11.65
N THR A 208 26.57 8.46 -11.99
CA THR A 208 25.57 9.52 -11.79
C THR A 208 24.51 9.44 -12.88
N LEU A 209 23.35 10.08 -12.67
CA LEU A 209 22.33 10.20 -13.70
C LEU A 209 22.88 10.84 -14.99
N LYS A 210 23.81 11.80 -14.86
CA LYS A 210 24.51 12.39 -16.01
C LYS A 210 25.32 11.37 -16.82
N LYS A 211 26.09 10.52 -16.13
CA LYS A 211 26.87 9.47 -16.80
C LYS A 211 25.95 8.44 -17.46
N LEU A 212 24.86 8.07 -16.77
CA LEU A 212 23.85 7.16 -17.31
C LEU A 212 23.16 7.75 -18.55
N GLY A 213 22.77 9.02 -18.50
CA GLY A 213 22.19 9.73 -19.63
C GLY A 213 23.14 9.80 -20.84
N ARG A 214 24.43 10.06 -20.60
CA ARG A 214 25.46 10.03 -21.68
C ARG A 214 25.61 8.64 -22.30
N LEU A 215 25.66 7.60 -21.48
CA LEU A 215 25.76 6.21 -21.94
C LEU A 215 24.59 5.82 -22.83
N LEU A 216 23.38 6.26 -22.45
CA LEU A 216 22.11 5.93 -23.15
C LEU A 216 21.63 7.03 -24.11
N CYS A 217 22.49 8.02 -24.41
CA CYS A 217 22.24 9.10 -25.37
C CYS A 217 20.98 9.92 -25.07
N PHE A 218 20.77 10.35 -23.81
CA PHE A 218 19.77 11.33 -23.45
C PHE A 218 20.29 12.36 -22.44
N GLN A 219 19.65 13.55 -22.43
CA GLN A 219 20.00 14.62 -21.49
C GLN A 219 19.19 14.48 -20.22
N VAL A 220 19.87 14.62 -19.07
CA VAL A 220 19.31 14.70 -17.73
C VAL A 220 19.28 16.15 -17.28
N ASP A 221 18.25 16.55 -16.57
CA ASP A 221 18.13 17.90 -16.03
C ASP A 221 19.26 18.20 -15.05
N LYS A 222 19.75 19.45 -15.06
CA LYS A 222 20.87 19.89 -14.23
C LYS A 222 20.61 19.76 -12.73
N SER A 223 19.36 19.89 -12.30
CA SER A 223 18.95 19.79 -10.87
C SER A 223 19.16 18.41 -10.27
N ILE A 224 19.17 17.35 -11.11
CA ILE A 224 19.30 15.95 -10.66
C ILE A 224 20.51 15.23 -11.25
N GLU A 225 21.23 15.80 -12.21
CA GLU A 225 22.27 15.11 -13.00
C GLU A 225 23.44 14.58 -12.18
N SER A 226 23.73 15.20 -11.03
CA SER A 226 24.85 14.82 -10.13
C SER A 226 24.50 13.64 -9.20
N ARG A 227 23.21 13.28 -9.08
CA ARG A 227 22.75 12.21 -8.18
C ARG A 227 23.26 10.85 -8.65
N LEU A 228 23.66 9.99 -7.69
CA LEU A 228 24.04 8.61 -7.99
C LEU A 228 22.82 7.79 -8.39
N ALA A 229 22.95 6.99 -9.44
CA ALA A 229 21.85 6.14 -9.92
C ALA A 229 21.37 5.15 -8.85
N LYS A 230 22.27 4.66 -8.00
CA LYS A 230 21.95 3.80 -6.86
C LYS A 230 21.07 4.50 -5.84
N ASP A 231 21.44 5.72 -5.43
CA ASP A 231 20.69 6.47 -4.42
C ASP A 231 19.29 6.81 -4.92
N VAL A 232 19.19 7.16 -6.21
CA VAL A 232 17.89 7.36 -6.87
C VAL A 232 17.06 6.08 -6.87
N GLY A 233 17.66 4.93 -7.20
CA GLY A 233 16.96 3.64 -7.17
C GLY A 233 16.43 3.29 -5.77
N ILE A 234 17.24 3.51 -4.73
CA ILE A 234 16.82 3.30 -3.33
C ILE A 234 15.67 4.22 -2.96
N GLU A 235 15.79 5.52 -3.31
CA GLU A 235 14.75 6.51 -3.03
C GLU A 235 13.42 6.18 -3.73
N LEU A 236 13.45 5.80 -5.01
CA LEU A 236 12.24 5.43 -5.74
C LEU A 236 11.52 4.25 -5.07
N VAL A 237 12.27 3.21 -4.66
CA VAL A 237 11.68 2.08 -3.93
C VAL A 237 11.16 2.53 -2.57
N ARG A 238 11.90 3.34 -1.82
CA ARG A 238 11.48 3.85 -0.51
C ARG A 238 10.17 4.65 -0.62
N ASN A 239 10.05 5.51 -1.63
CA ASN A 239 8.87 6.36 -1.80
C ASN A 239 7.59 5.55 -1.94
N ILE A 240 7.60 4.37 -2.59
CA ILE A 240 6.44 3.47 -2.68
C ILE A 240 5.94 3.04 -1.29
N PHE A 241 6.84 2.94 -0.29
CA PHE A 241 6.46 2.57 1.08
C PHE A 241 6.12 3.77 1.95
N ILE A 242 6.74 4.93 1.67
CA ILE A 242 6.43 6.16 2.39
C ILE A 242 5.07 6.71 1.95
N GLY A 243 4.68 6.54 0.68
CA GLY A 243 3.50 7.12 0.07
C GLY A 243 3.72 8.58 -0.39
N ASN A 244 2.70 9.14 -1.05
CA ASN A 244 2.76 10.47 -1.67
C ASN A 244 3.99 10.59 -2.61
N GLU A 245 4.16 9.66 -3.54
CA GLU A 245 5.31 9.61 -4.44
C GLU A 245 5.47 10.93 -5.20
N PRO A 246 6.65 11.60 -5.09
CA PRO A 246 6.76 13.00 -5.47
C PRO A 246 6.98 13.24 -6.97
N TYR A 247 7.25 12.20 -7.76
CA TYR A 247 7.73 12.36 -9.13
C TYR A 247 6.62 12.22 -10.16
N VAL A 248 5.63 13.12 -10.09
CA VAL A 248 4.53 13.20 -11.06
C VAL A 248 5.01 13.74 -12.42
N GLN A 249 4.17 13.58 -13.45
CA GLN A 249 4.44 14.11 -14.79
C GLN A 249 4.78 15.60 -14.75
N GLY A 250 5.86 15.98 -15.44
CA GLY A 250 6.40 17.34 -15.43
C GLY A 250 7.62 17.54 -14.52
N THR A 251 7.87 16.63 -13.57
CA THR A 251 9.08 16.71 -12.73
C THR A 251 10.34 16.26 -13.48
N PRO A 252 11.53 16.80 -13.16
CA PRO A 252 12.80 16.39 -13.77
C PRO A 252 13.08 14.89 -13.64
N MET A 253 12.73 14.28 -12.49
CA MET A 253 12.93 12.86 -12.25
C MET A 253 12.01 12.00 -13.13
N TYR A 254 10.71 12.34 -13.21
CA TYR A 254 9.78 11.66 -14.12
C TYR A 254 10.30 11.69 -15.57
N ALA A 255 10.73 12.87 -16.05
CA ALA A 255 11.26 13.02 -17.40
C ALA A 255 12.55 12.20 -17.64
N ALA A 256 13.42 12.11 -16.63
CA ALA A 256 14.63 11.29 -16.70
C ALA A 256 14.29 9.79 -16.75
N MET A 257 13.36 9.32 -15.91
CA MET A 257 12.91 7.93 -15.87
C MET A 257 12.21 7.53 -17.17
N ALA A 258 11.32 8.37 -17.70
CA ALA A 258 10.65 8.12 -18.99
C ALA A 258 11.66 7.98 -20.14
N LYS A 259 12.68 8.86 -20.20
CA LYS A 259 13.75 8.74 -21.20
C LYS A 259 14.60 7.48 -21.02
N LEU A 260 14.94 7.13 -19.77
CA LEU A 260 15.67 5.91 -19.42
C LEU A 260 14.91 4.67 -19.91
N LEU A 261 13.65 4.53 -19.55
CA LEU A 261 12.80 3.41 -19.93
C LEU A 261 12.68 3.29 -21.45
N LYS A 262 12.40 4.40 -22.13
CA LYS A 262 12.36 4.43 -23.60
C LYS A 262 13.67 3.93 -24.24
N ARG A 263 14.84 4.24 -23.65
CA ARG A 263 16.14 3.77 -24.15
C ARG A 263 16.40 2.31 -23.82
N LEU A 264 15.86 1.82 -22.72
CA LEU A 264 15.95 0.42 -22.31
C LEU A 264 14.84 -0.47 -22.93
N HIS A 265 13.89 0.12 -23.65
CA HIS A 265 12.75 -0.60 -24.24
C HIS A 265 13.14 -1.87 -25.03
N PRO A 266 14.23 -1.93 -25.83
CA PRO A 266 14.65 -3.16 -26.49
C PRO A 266 14.97 -4.31 -25.50
N ILE A 267 15.40 -3.97 -24.29
CA ILE A 267 15.70 -4.93 -23.21
C ILE A 267 14.44 -5.24 -22.42
N THR A 268 13.67 -4.21 -22.05
CA THR A 268 12.44 -4.37 -21.26
C THR A 268 11.38 -5.14 -22.02
N HIS A 269 11.32 -5.00 -23.36
CA HIS A 269 10.40 -5.76 -24.21
C HIS A 269 10.59 -7.30 -24.11
N ILE A 270 11.81 -7.78 -23.90
CA ILE A 270 12.08 -9.21 -23.67
C ILE A 270 11.50 -9.64 -22.30
N VAL A 271 11.60 -8.78 -21.32
CA VAL A 271 11.05 -9.01 -19.97
C VAL A 271 9.52 -8.97 -20.04
N GLU A 272 8.94 -7.98 -20.72
CA GLU A 272 7.48 -7.87 -20.94
C GLU A 272 6.90 -9.14 -21.55
N LYS A 273 7.53 -9.67 -22.60
CA LYS A 273 7.06 -10.90 -23.26
C LYS A 273 7.01 -12.11 -22.29
N LYS A 274 7.97 -12.19 -21.36
CA LYS A 274 7.99 -13.23 -20.32
C LYS A 274 6.98 -12.97 -19.21
N MET A 275 6.71 -11.71 -18.90
CA MET A 275 5.81 -11.29 -17.82
C MET A 275 4.34 -11.29 -18.25
N ARG A 276 4.02 -10.95 -19.50
CA ARG A 276 2.67 -11.05 -20.09
C ARG A 276 2.07 -12.45 -19.97
N ALA A 277 2.91 -13.48 -20.04
CA ALA A 277 2.47 -14.86 -19.82
C ALA A 277 2.04 -15.12 -18.36
N LYS A 278 2.40 -14.26 -17.42
CA LYS A 278 2.11 -14.40 -15.98
C LYS A 278 1.09 -13.38 -15.46
N SER A 279 1.04 -12.19 -16.03
CA SER A 279 0.07 -11.15 -15.62
C SER A 279 -0.19 -10.15 -16.77
N PRO A 280 -1.48 -9.97 -17.17
CA PRO A 280 -1.87 -8.97 -18.19
C PRO A 280 -1.57 -7.52 -17.78
N VAL A 281 -1.51 -7.23 -16.47
CA VAL A 281 -1.25 -5.89 -15.90
C VAL A 281 0.14 -5.37 -16.26
N LEU A 282 1.06 -6.24 -16.67
CA LEU A 282 2.44 -5.91 -17.03
C LEU A 282 2.64 -5.72 -18.55
N SER A 283 1.59 -5.39 -19.26
CA SER A 283 1.63 -5.24 -20.71
C SER A 283 2.49 -4.05 -21.17
N ASP A 284 2.79 -3.07 -20.29
CA ASP A 284 3.61 -1.90 -20.55
C ASP A 284 4.47 -1.59 -19.31
N ILE A 285 5.76 -1.99 -19.36
CA ILE A 285 6.71 -1.76 -18.26
C ILE A 285 6.97 -0.26 -18.06
N ASP A 286 6.94 0.55 -19.09
CA ASP A 286 7.24 1.98 -19.00
C ASP A 286 6.13 2.66 -18.16
N SER A 287 4.87 2.43 -18.50
CA SER A 287 3.72 2.93 -17.72
C SER A 287 3.70 2.34 -16.31
N PHE A 288 4.02 1.06 -16.16
CA PHE A 288 4.10 0.38 -14.86
C PHE A 288 5.11 1.07 -13.94
N VAL A 289 6.34 1.32 -14.40
CA VAL A 289 7.37 1.98 -13.57
C VAL A 289 7.00 3.44 -13.30
N LEU A 290 6.50 4.16 -14.30
CA LEU A 290 6.15 5.57 -14.13
C LEU A 290 4.96 5.79 -13.19
N SER A 291 4.01 4.86 -13.12
CA SER A 291 2.91 4.93 -12.15
C SER A 291 3.32 4.62 -10.71
N MET A 292 4.52 4.07 -10.48
CA MET A 292 5.03 3.81 -9.13
C MET A 292 5.89 4.94 -8.55
N ILE A 293 6.23 5.96 -9.32
CA ILE A 293 7.14 7.02 -8.85
C ILE A 293 6.46 8.35 -8.58
N GLY A 294 5.19 8.50 -8.97
CA GLY A 294 4.44 9.72 -8.78
C GLY A 294 2.96 9.48 -8.47
N ASP A 295 2.51 10.05 -7.36
CA ASP A 295 1.12 10.05 -6.96
C ASP A 295 0.51 11.45 -7.16
N GLU A 296 -0.52 11.54 -8.02
CA GLU A 296 -1.19 12.82 -8.31
C GLU A 296 -2.07 13.31 -7.16
N LYS A 297 -2.57 12.40 -6.32
CA LYS A 297 -3.54 12.75 -5.27
C LYS A 297 -2.91 13.17 -3.94
N GLN A 298 -1.68 12.81 -3.66
CA GLN A 298 -0.89 13.19 -2.45
C GLN A 298 -1.70 13.13 -1.13
N ARG A 299 -2.46 12.03 -0.91
CA ARG A 299 -3.41 11.90 0.20
C ARG A 299 -3.08 10.80 1.21
N ASP A 300 -1.92 10.17 1.08
CA ASP A 300 -1.55 9.01 1.89
C ASP A 300 -1.32 9.34 3.37
N TYR A 301 -1.07 10.61 3.69
CA TYR A 301 -0.90 11.07 5.07
C TYR A 301 -2.15 11.75 5.62
N ASP A 302 -2.81 12.55 4.79
CA ASP A 302 -3.98 13.31 5.17
C ASP A 302 -5.08 13.11 4.14
N THR A 303 -6.19 12.55 4.57
CA THR A 303 -7.36 12.39 3.71
C THR A 303 -8.65 12.62 4.48
N VAL A 304 -9.63 13.18 3.78
CA VAL A 304 -10.99 13.35 4.27
C VAL A 304 -11.91 12.60 3.31
N LEU A 305 -12.65 11.66 3.84
CA LEU A 305 -13.58 10.85 3.09
C LEU A 305 -15.01 11.20 3.49
N LYS A 306 -15.91 11.28 2.52
CA LYS A 306 -17.35 11.29 2.79
C LYS A 306 -17.79 9.86 3.02
N ILE A 307 -18.52 9.63 4.08
CA ILE A 307 -19.09 8.33 4.43
C ILE A 307 -20.60 8.34 4.18
N ASN A 308 -21.13 7.23 3.68
CA ASN A 308 -22.54 7.07 3.45
C ASN A 308 -23.17 6.50 4.73
N ARG A 309 -23.74 7.37 5.57
CA ARG A 309 -24.72 6.97 6.59
C ARG A 309 -26.06 6.76 5.88
N LYS A 310 -26.39 5.52 5.57
CA LYS A 310 -27.67 5.19 4.94
C LYS A 310 -28.78 5.11 5.96
#